data_3e8c7f2cef4b8c63de6945a0176f6c8b
#
_entry.id   3e8c7f2cef4b8c63de6945a0176f6c8b
#
_cell.length_a   1.000
_cell.length_b   1.000
_cell.length_c   1.000
_cell.angle_alpha   90.00
_cell.angle_beta   90.00
_cell.angle_gamma   90.00
#
_symmetry.space_group_name_H-M   'P 1'
#
loop_
_entity.id
_entity.type
_entity.pdbx_description
1 polymer ?
#
loop_
_entity_poly.entity_id
_entity_poly.type
_entity_poly.pdbx_seq_one_letter_code
_entity_poly.pdbx_strand_id
1 'polypeptide(L)'
;MAHYNQLNFVKVAANHIKSDWGNMKILEVGSYDVNGNIRALFQGSEYTGIDLCEGKGVDIVISGVDLALPDESFDLAISCESFEHNPTWYETFLNMYRMTKQGGALLFTCATTGRLEHGTQRTDKNDSPGTQDIGWDYYKNLKKSDFDAMDLNNLFTNYVFFTDDLSHDLYFLGIKN
;
A
#
# COMPACT_ATOMS: atom_id res chain seq x y z
N MET A 1 -2.51 -7.47 -6.53
CA MET A 1 -1.72 -8.37 -7.44
C MET A 1 -0.77 -7.53 -8.28
N ALA A 2 0.55 -7.81 -8.24
CA ALA A 2 1.54 -7.00 -8.96
C ALA A 2 1.34 -7.11 -10.48
N HIS A 3 1.26 -5.99 -11.17
CA HIS A 3 1.17 -5.91 -12.62
C HIS A 3 2.00 -4.72 -13.15
N TYR A 4 2.21 -4.68 -14.47
CA TYR A 4 3.14 -3.72 -15.09
C TYR A 4 2.83 -2.26 -14.75
N ASN A 5 1.55 -1.84 -14.85
CA ASN A 5 1.18 -0.44 -14.63
C ASN A 5 1.41 -0.01 -13.18
N GLN A 6 1.06 -0.86 -12.21
CA GLN A 6 1.33 -0.65 -10.79
C GLN A 6 2.83 -0.54 -10.51
N LEU A 7 3.64 -1.49 -10.99
CA LEU A 7 5.10 -1.45 -10.82
C LEU A 7 5.72 -0.21 -11.46
N ASN A 8 5.25 0.19 -12.65
CA ASN A 8 5.72 1.39 -13.33
C ASN A 8 5.34 2.66 -12.55
N PHE A 9 4.12 2.74 -12.02
CA PHE A 9 3.71 3.86 -11.16
C PHE A 9 4.61 3.99 -9.94
N VAL A 10 4.84 2.89 -9.21
CA VAL A 10 5.71 2.89 -8.02
C VAL A 10 7.13 3.32 -8.39
N LYS A 11 7.69 2.82 -9.50
CA LYS A 11 9.02 3.20 -9.98
C LYS A 11 9.12 4.69 -10.32
N VAL A 12 8.13 5.23 -11.03
CA VAL A 12 8.10 6.66 -11.40
C VAL A 12 7.95 7.52 -10.16
N ALA A 13 7.02 7.17 -9.26
CA ALA A 13 6.80 7.87 -8.00
C ALA A 13 8.06 7.86 -7.12
N ALA A 14 8.68 6.69 -6.94
CA ALA A 14 9.92 6.55 -6.16
C ALA A 14 11.04 7.45 -6.70
N ASN A 15 11.27 7.45 -8.03
CA ASN A 15 12.27 8.30 -8.65
C ASN A 15 11.95 9.80 -8.55
N HIS A 16 10.67 10.15 -8.51
CA HIS A 16 10.22 11.54 -8.33
C HIS A 16 10.46 12.02 -6.89
N ILE A 17 10.20 11.15 -5.91
CA ILE A 17 10.40 11.47 -4.47
C ILE A 17 11.90 11.59 -4.18
N LYS A 18 12.69 10.62 -4.63
CA LYS A 18 14.11 10.52 -4.35
C LYS A 18 14.88 9.69 -5.38
N SER A 19 16.08 10.12 -5.71
CA SER A 19 16.94 9.41 -6.67
C SER A 19 17.75 8.27 -6.05
N ASP A 20 17.94 8.27 -4.72
CA ASP A 20 18.68 7.25 -3.97
C ASP A 20 17.94 6.86 -2.69
N TRP A 21 17.63 5.59 -2.55
CA TRP A 21 16.95 5.02 -1.39
C TRP A 21 17.88 4.33 -0.40
N GLY A 22 19.18 4.42 -0.61
CA GLY A 22 20.17 3.92 0.34
C GLY A 22 20.01 4.55 1.73
N ASN A 23 20.02 3.73 2.79
CA ASN A 23 19.81 4.11 4.19
C ASN A 23 18.44 4.73 4.52
N MET A 24 17.46 4.67 3.61
CA MET A 24 16.08 5.08 3.88
C MET A 24 15.30 3.96 4.53
N LYS A 25 14.33 4.32 5.37
CA LYS A 25 13.43 3.36 6.02
C LYS A 25 12.11 3.28 5.26
N ILE A 26 11.75 2.09 4.82
CA ILE A 26 10.55 1.85 4.02
C ILE A 26 9.66 0.83 4.72
N LEU A 27 8.38 1.17 4.85
CA LEU A 27 7.32 0.25 5.28
C LEU A 27 6.49 -0.15 4.08
N GLU A 28 6.32 -1.45 3.84
CA GLU A 28 5.32 -1.99 2.91
C GLU A 28 4.23 -2.74 3.69
N VAL A 29 2.98 -2.33 3.50
CA VAL A 29 1.79 -2.99 4.05
C VAL A 29 1.10 -3.78 2.95
N GLY A 30 0.92 -5.09 3.17
CA GLY A 30 0.50 -6.04 2.13
C GLY A 30 1.70 -6.50 1.29
N SER A 31 2.79 -6.93 1.97
CA SER A 31 4.07 -7.22 1.33
C SER A 31 4.23 -8.64 0.80
N TYR A 32 3.23 -9.51 1.00
CA TYR A 32 3.31 -10.89 0.53
C TYR A 32 3.45 -10.95 -1.00
N ASP A 33 4.56 -11.49 -1.45
CA ASP A 33 4.89 -11.66 -2.87
C ASP A 33 4.09 -12.84 -3.47
N VAL A 34 2.83 -12.58 -3.83
CA VAL A 34 1.96 -13.57 -4.49
C VAL A 34 2.41 -13.79 -5.95
N ASN A 35 2.72 -12.70 -6.67
CA ASN A 35 3.07 -12.75 -8.10
C ASN A 35 3.98 -11.59 -8.54
N GLY A 36 4.83 -11.13 -7.64
CA GLY A 36 5.77 -10.02 -7.83
C GLY A 36 5.69 -9.02 -6.69
N ASN A 37 6.78 -8.28 -6.46
CA ASN A 37 6.89 -7.29 -5.41
C ASN A 37 7.65 -6.05 -5.87
N ILE A 38 7.53 -4.98 -5.09
CA ILE A 38 8.17 -3.69 -5.33
C ILE A 38 9.50 -3.53 -4.60
N ARG A 39 9.82 -4.41 -3.65
CA ARG A 39 11.03 -4.31 -2.77
C ARG A 39 12.32 -4.14 -3.56
N ALA A 40 12.41 -4.78 -4.73
CA ALA A 40 13.58 -4.68 -5.60
C ALA A 40 13.85 -3.27 -6.15
N LEU A 41 12.86 -2.38 -6.13
CA LEU A 41 13.01 -0.98 -6.53
C LEU A 41 13.76 -0.13 -5.50
N PHE A 42 13.88 -0.61 -4.25
CA PHE A 42 14.41 0.13 -3.11
C PHE A 42 15.69 -0.50 -2.56
N GLN A 43 16.62 -0.81 -3.44
CA GLN A 43 17.89 -1.44 -3.04
C GLN A 43 18.70 -0.55 -2.10
N GLY A 44 19.28 -1.18 -1.06
CA GLY A 44 20.07 -0.47 -0.05
C GLY A 44 19.26 0.20 1.06
N SER A 45 17.94 0.18 1.01
CA SER A 45 17.08 0.68 2.08
C SER A 45 16.95 -0.30 3.25
N GLU A 46 16.56 0.21 4.42
CA GLU A 46 16.01 -0.58 5.52
C GLU A 46 14.54 -0.85 5.25
N TYR A 47 14.24 -2.00 4.67
CA TYR A 47 12.88 -2.34 4.21
C TYR A 47 12.18 -3.24 5.20
N THR A 48 10.99 -2.85 5.64
CA THR A 48 10.09 -3.63 6.50
C THR A 48 8.82 -3.94 5.73
N GLY A 49 8.62 -5.21 5.41
CA GLY A 49 7.38 -5.72 4.79
C GLY A 49 6.48 -6.38 5.82
N ILE A 50 5.21 -6.02 5.87
CA ILE A 50 4.22 -6.66 6.74
C ILE A 50 3.06 -7.24 5.96
N ASP A 51 2.52 -8.36 6.44
CA ASP A 51 1.30 -8.97 5.90
C ASP A 51 0.59 -9.77 6.99
N LEU A 52 -0.59 -10.30 6.68
CA LEU A 52 -1.46 -11.05 7.61
C LEU A 52 -1.00 -12.49 7.83
N CYS A 53 -0.15 -13.03 6.95
CA CYS A 53 0.39 -14.38 7.05
C CYS A 53 1.89 -14.41 6.70
N GLU A 54 2.56 -15.49 7.07
CA GLU A 54 3.94 -15.74 6.64
C GLU A 54 4.03 -15.95 5.14
N GLY A 55 5.09 -15.44 4.53
CA GLY A 55 5.32 -15.62 3.10
C GLY A 55 6.53 -14.86 2.59
N LYS A 56 6.81 -15.05 1.32
CA LYS A 56 7.89 -14.35 0.64
C LYS A 56 7.64 -12.84 0.67
N GLY A 57 8.62 -12.06 1.11
CA GLY A 57 8.52 -10.61 1.22
C GLY A 57 7.99 -10.11 2.56
N VAL A 58 7.51 -11.00 3.45
CA VAL A 58 6.95 -10.65 4.76
C VAL A 58 8.04 -10.75 5.82
N ASP A 59 8.34 -9.63 6.49
CA ASP A 59 9.30 -9.58 7.60
C ASP A 59 8.57 -9.71 8.96
N ILE A 60 7.34 -9.18 9.05
CA ILE A 60 6.51 -9.23 10.27
C ILE A 60 5.08 -9.62 9.90
N VAL A 61 4.56 -10.65 10.56
CA VAL A 61 3.15 -11.05 10.41
C VAL A 61 2.31 -10.23 11.37
N ILE A 62 1.63 -9.21 10.81
CA ILE A 62 0.76 -8.30 11.57
C ILE A 62 -0.17 -7.55 10.63
N SER A 63 -1.35 -7.18 11.09
CA SER A 63 -2.24 -6.27 10.38
C SER A 63 -1.66 -4.84 10.37
N GLY A 64 -1.83 -4.13 9.25
CA GLY A 64 -1.39 -2.74 9.14
C GLY A 64 -2.00 -1.80 10.17
N VAL A 65 -3.22 -2.07 10.65
CA VAL A 65 -3.86 -1.29 11.71
C VAL A 65 -3.24 -1.55 13.09
N ASP A 66 -2.72 -2.75 13.33
CA ASP A 66 -2.18 -3.17 14.64
C ASP A 66 -0.67 -2.91 14.78
N LEU A 67 0.01 -2.49 13.70
CA LEU A 67 1.44 -2.21 13.74
C LEU A 67 1.75 -1.02 14.66
N ALA A 68 2.36 -1.28 15.82
CA ALA A 68 2.61 -0.30 16.88
C ALA A 68 4.08 0.17 16.91
N LEU A 69 4.65 0.52 15.75
CA LEU A 69 5.95 1.18 15.68
C LEU A 69 5.83 2.68 16.00
N PRO A 70 6.93 3.36 16.43
CA PRO A 70 6.90 4.78 16.76
C PRO A 70 6.42 5.64 15.59
N ASP A 71 5.88 6.81 15.91
CA ASP A 71 5.54 7.84 14.93
C ASP A 71 6.79 8.24 14.13
N GLU A 72 6.60 8.65 12.88
CA GLU A 72 7.67 9.21 12.04
C GLU A 72 8.90 8.29 11.89
N SER A 73 8.66 6.96 11.83
CA SER A 73 9.71 5.95 11.71
C SER A 73 10.21 5.76 10.28
N PHE A 74 9.37 6.02 9.26
CA PHE A 74 9.65 5.66 7.87
C PHE A 74 9.72 6.87 6.94
N ASP A 75 10.63 6.81 5.99
CA ASP A 75 10.76 7.81 4.93
C ASP A 75 9.71 7.62 3.82
N LEU A 76 9.27 6.38 3.63
CA LEU A 76 8.18 5.98 2.74
C LEU A 76 7.33 4.90 3.41
N ALA A 77 6.02 5.10 3.45
CA ALA A 77 5.05 4.04 3.71
C ALA A 77 4.30 3.73 2.40
N ILE A 78 4.26 2.46 2.01
CA ILE A 78 3.68 2.02 0.74
C ILE A 78 2.75 0.83 0.94
N SER A 79 1.66 0.77 0.15
CA SER A 79 0.76 -0.37 0.09
C SER A 79 0.32 -0.58 -1.35
N CYS A 80 0.49 -1.79 -1.87
CA CYS A 80 0.17 -2.11 -3.26
C CYS A 80 -0.83 -3.25 -3.36
N GLU A 81 -2.00 -2.98 -3.98
CA GLU A 81 -3.05 -3.97 -4.25
C GLU A 81 -3.46 -4.76 -2.98
N SER A 82 -3.66 -4.02 -1.88
CA SER A 82 -3.98 -4.59 -0.57
C SER A 82 -5.22 -3.95 0.07
N PHE A 83 -5.45 -2.65 -0.13
CA PHE A 83 -6.55 -1.94 0.53
C PHE A 83 -7.93 -2.45 0.11
N GLU A 84 -8.10 -2.92 -1.11
CA GLU A 84 -9.36 -3.51 -1.60
C GLU A 84 -9.74 -4.79 -0.85
N HIS A 85 -8.77 -5.49 -0.25
CA HIS A 85 -8.95 -6.71 0.54
C HIS A 85 -8.98 -6.47 2.04
N ASN A 86 -8.73 -5.23 2.49
CA ASN A 86 -8.59 -4.86 3.89
C ASN A 86 -9.86 -4.16 4.41
N PRO A 87 -10.68 -4.78 5.27
CA PRO A 87 -11.86 -4.12 5.84
C PRO A 87 -11.52 -2.92 6.73
N THR A 88 -10.27 -2.84 7.22
CA THR A 88 -9.75 -1.72 8.04
C THR A 88 -8.77 -0.84 7.26
N TRP A 89 -8.96 -0.73 5.92
CA TRP A 89 -8.08 0.06 5.04
C TRP A 89 -7.96 1.53 5.48
N TYR A 90 -9.04 2.10 6.02
CA TYR A 90 -9.07 3.50 6.48
C TYR A 90 -8.12 3.72 7.66
N GLU A 91 -8.25 2.90 8.70
CA GLU A 91 -7.40 2.93 9.89
C GLU A 91 -5.96 2.54 9.55
N THR A 92 -5.78 1.59 8.63
CA THR A 92 -4.45 1.21 8.12
C THR A 92 -3.76 2.39 7.43
N PHE A 93 -4.48 3.13 6.57
CA PHE A 93 -3.95 4.34 5.93
C PHE A 93 -3.52 5.38 6.98
N LEU A 94 -4.36 5.63 8.00
CA LEU A 94 -4.01 6.59 9.06
C LEU A 94 -2.82 6.13 9.89
N ASN A 95 -2.69 4.83 10.15
CA ASN A 95 -1.53 4.28 10.84
C ASN A 95 -0.25 4.37 10.00
N MET A 96 -0.32 4.11 8.69
CA MET A 96 0.78 4.36 7.76
C MET A 96 1.19 5.83 7.76
N TYR A 97 0.21 6.75 7.70
CA TYR A 97 0.47 8.19 7.78
C TYR A 97 1.16 8.57 9.09
N ARG A 98 0.69 8.06 10.23
CA ARG A 98 1.31 8.31 11.55
C ARG A 98 2.79 7.92 11.56
N MET A 99 3.10 6.75 11.03
CA MET A 99 4.47 6.22 10.98
C MET A 99 5.35 6.84 9.89
N THR A 100 4.78 7.56 8.92
CA THR A 100 5.56 8.30 7.92
C THR A 100 6.15 9.56 8.55
N LYS A 101 7.42 9.86 8.29
CA LYS A 101 8.10 11.09 8.75
C LYS A 101 7.48 12.34 8.13
N GLN A 102 7.64 13.50 8.79
CA GLN A 102 7.40 14.79 8.16
C GLN A 102 8.28 14.94 6.91
N GLY A 103 7.71 15.42 5.82
CA GLY A 103 8.37 15.46 4.51
C GLY A 103 8.59 14.09 3.86
N GLY A 104 8.25 13.00 4.53
CA GLY A 104 8.24 11.66 3.97
C GLY A 104 7.02 11.42 3.07
N ALA A 105 6.98 10.29 2.39
CA ALA A 105 5.94 9.98 1.43
C ALA A 105 5.05 8.82 1.88
N LEU A 106 3.76 8.91 1.52
CA LEU A 106 2.82 7.80 1.57
C LEU A 106 2.33 7.51 0.15
N LEU A 107 2.40 6.26 -0.26
CA LEU A 107 2.00 5.80 -1.58
C LEU A 107 1.10 4.57 -1.45
N PHE A 108 0.03 4.51 -2.25
CA PHE A 108 -0.69 3.26 -2.42
C PHE A 108 -1.22 3.05 -3.84
N THR A 109 -1.47 1.80 -4.16
CA THR A 109 -2.27 1.35 -5.30
C THR A 109 -3.34 0.39 -4.81
N CYS A 110 -4.54 0.47 -5.37
CA CYS A 110 -5.63 -0.47 -5.05
C CYS A 110 -6.64 -0.54 -6.19
N ALA A 111 -7.45 -1.61 -6.18
CA ALA A 111 -8.54 -1.76 -7.13
C ALA A 111 -9.56 -0.61 -7.01
N THR A 112 -10.04 -0.11 -8.16
CA THR A 112 -11.08 0.91 -8.25
C THR A 112 -12.22 0.49 -9.16
N THR A 113 -13.11 1.42 -9.46
CA THR A 113 -14.32 1.19 -10.27
C THR A 113 -14.01 0.45 -11.56
N GLY A 114 -14.70 -0.66 -11.79
CA GLY A 114 -14.53 -1.50 -12.97
C GLY A 114 -13.64 -2.72 -12.74
N ARG A 115 -12.82 -2.75 -11.68
CA ARG A 115 -12.04 -3.94 -11.35
C ARG A 115 -12.95 -5.08 -10.93
N LEU A 116 -12.75 -6.26 -11.50
CA LEU A 116 -13.49 -7.45 -11.08
C LEU A 116 -13.03 -7.90 -9.69
N GLU A 117 -13.98 -8.35 -8.89
CA GLU A 117 -13.69 -8.95 -7.58
C GLU A 117 -12.72 -10.12 -7.74
N HIS A 118 -11.74 -10.18 -6.84
CA HIS A 118 -10.73 -11.25 -6.79
C HIS A 118 -10.27 -11.46 -5.33
N GLY A 119 -9.56 -12.56 -5.05
CA GLY A 119 -9.01 -12.86 -3.74
C GLY A 119 -10.05 -13.10 -2.64
N THR A 120 -11.29 -13.49 -3.00
CA THR A 120 -12.36 -13.80 -2.06
C THR A 120 -12.77 -15.27 -2.14
N GLN A 121 -13.66 -15.69 -1.23
CA GLN A 121 -14.24 -17.06 -1.30
C GLN A 121 -15.13 -17.27 -2.54
N ARG A 122 -15.57 -16.19 -3.20
CA ARG A 122 -16.39 -16.20 -4.43
C ARG A 122 -15.55 -16.24 -5.70
N THR A 123 -14.21 -16.08 -5.58
CA THR A 123 -13.26 -15.99 -6.70
C THR A 123 -12.02 -16.87 -6.44
N ASP A 124 -10.87 -16.58 -7.05
CA ASP A 124 -9.64 -17.30 -6.74
C ASP A 124 -9.05 -16.80 -5.41
N LYS A 125 -9.05 -17.66 -4.40
CA LYS A 125 -8.51 -17.39 -3.06
C LYS A 125 -6.99 -17.13 -3.05
N ASN A 126 -6.29 -17.66 -4.04
CA ASN A 126 -4.84 -17.51 -4.16
C ASN A 126 -4.41 -16.09 -4.51
N ASP A 127 -5.35 -15.24 -4.96
CA ASP A 127 -5.07 -13.83 -5.23
C ASP A 127 -4.89 -12.99 -3.96
N SER A 128 -5.38 -13.47 -2.80
CA SER A 128 -5.19 -12.80 -1.49
C SER A 128 -5.10 -13.83 -0.35
N PRO A 129 -4.03 -14.65 -0.31
CA PRO A 129 -3.94 -15.76 0.65
C PRO A 129 -3.95 -15.29 2.10
N GLY A 130 -3.27 -14.19 2.45
CA GLY A 130 -3.21 -13.68 3.81
C GLY A 130 -4.58 -13.36 4.40
N THR A 131 -5.48 -12.74 3.62
CA THR A 131 -6.84 -12.44 4.09
C THR A 131 -7.67 -13.71 4.27
N GLN A 132 -7.46 -14.71 3.39
CA GLN A 132 -8.16 -15.99 3.50
C GLN A 132 -7.71 -16.79 4.73
N ASP A 133 -6.43 -16.76 5.08
CA ASP A 133 -5.87 -17.44 6.25
C ASP A 133 -6.47 -16.94 7.56
N ILE A 134 -6.76 -15.64 7.66
CA ILE A 134 -7.39 -15.04 8.85
C ILE A 134 -8.92 -14.93 8.74
N GLY A 135 -9.52 -15.44 7.65
CA GLY A 135 -10.97 -15.46 7.46
C GLY A 135 -11.59 -14.13 7.01
N TRP A 136 -10.83 -13.21 6.48
CA TRP A 136 -11.36 -11.99 5.87
C TRP A 136 -11.87 -12.27 4.45
N ASP A 137 -13.17 -12.24 4.26
CA ASP A 137 -13.81 -12.37 2.94
C ASP A 137 -14.34 -10.99 2.49
N TYR A 138 -13.44 -10.01 2.47
CA TYR A 138 -13.73 -8.62 2.14
C TYR A 138 -13.15 -8.26 0.78
N TYR A 139 -13.92 -7.48 -0.01
CA TYR A 139 -13.46 -6.84 -1.23
C TYR A 139 -14.24 -5.56 -1.47
N LYS A 140 -13.52 -4.47 -1.78
CA LYS A 140 -14.13 -3.19 -2.14
C LYS A 140 -13.27 -2.44 -3.14
N ASN A 141 -13.84 -2.11 -4.30
CA ASN A 141 -13.24 -1.12 -5.19
C ASN A 141 -13.26 0.25 -4.54
N LEU A 142 -12.10 0.81 -4.20
CA LEU A 142 -11.97 2.11 -3.57
C LEU A 142 -11.98 3.23 -4.61
N LYS A 143 -12.51 4.39 -4.25
CA LYS A 143 -12.57 5.60 -5.09
C LYS A 143 -11.90 6.75 -4.34
N LYS A 144 -11.46 7.77 -5.07
CA LYS A 144 -10.95 9.01 -4.46
C LYS A 144 -11.90 9.56 -3.39
N SER A 145 -13.21 9.52 -3.63
CA SER A 145 -14.22 10.01 -2.67
C SER A 145 -14.29 9.23 -1.36
N ASP A 146 -13.79 7.99 -1.29
CA ASP A 146 -13.71 7.24 -0.03
C ASP A 146 -12.70 7.87 0.95
N PHE A 147 -11.77 8.71 0.44
CA PHE A 147 -10.75 9.41 1.22
C PHE A 147 -11.14 10.84 1.61
N ASP A 148 -12.31 11.35 1.18
CA ASP A 148 -12.73 12.75 1.41
C ASP A 148 -12.85 13.08 2.92
N ALA A 149 -13.21 12.08 3.74
CA ALA A 149 -13.32 12.26 5.20
C ALA A 149 -11.96 12.41 5.93
N MET A 150 -10.84 12.16 5.26
CA MET A 150 -9.50 12.19 5.87
C MET A 150 -8.88 13.59 5.96
N ASP A 151 -9.53 14.63 5.41
CA ASP A 151 -8.97 16.00 5.35
C ASP A 151 -7.53 16.03 4.81
N LEU A 152 -7.33 15.44 3.64
CA LEU A 152 -6.00 15.24 3.03
C LEU A 152 -5.22 16.55 2.86
N ASN A 153 -5.89 17.70 2.73
CA ASN A 153 -5.24 19.00 2.62
C ASN A 153 -4.51 19.40 3.91
N ASN A 154 -4.97 18.92 5.07
CA ASN A 154 -4.29 19.11 6.34
C ASN A 154 -3.24 18.04 6.63
N LEU A 155 -3.35 16.86 6.00
CA LEU A 155 -2.39 15.78 6.19
C LEU A 155 -1.17 15.90 5.28
N PHE A 156 -1.34 16.39 4.06
CA PHE A 156 -0.28 16.38 3.05
C PHE A 156 0.00 17.78 2.49
N THR A 157 1.27 18.12 2.38
CA THR A 157 1.71 19.35 1.69
C THR A 157 1.33 19.32 0.21
N ASN A 158 1.51 18.15 -0.41
CA ASN A 158 1.11 17.88 -1.79
C ASN A 158 0.62 16.43 -1.87
N TYR A 159 -0.44 16.22 -2.63
CA TYR A 159 -0.89 14.87 -2.96
C TYR A 159 -1.57 14.81 -4.31
N VAL A 160 -1.58 13.62 -4.89
CA VAL A 160 -2.24 13.34 -6.15
C VAL A 160 -2.94 11.98 -6.11
N PHE A 161 -4.13 11.92 -6.71
CA PHE A 161 -4.77 10.68 -7.11
C PHE A 161 -4.69 10.55 -8.62
N PHE A 162 -4.47 9.33 -9.07
CA PHE A 162 -4.50 8.97 -10.46
C PHE A 162 -5.32 7.68 -10.64
N THR A 163 -6.15 7.60 -11.66
CA THR A 163 -6.91 6.38 -12.00
C THR A 163 -6.38 5.83 -13.31
N ASP A 164 -6.01 4.57 -13.31
CA ASP A 164 -5.67 3.83 -14.53
C ASP A 164 -6.91 3.07 -15.01
N ASP A 165 -7.52 3.56 -16.07
CA ASP A 165 -8.75 2.98 -16.65
C ASP A 165 -8.50 1.63 -17.35
N LEU A 166 -7.26 1.29 -17.67
CA LEU A 166 -6.92 0.01 -18.31
C LEU A 166 -6.83 -1.12 -17.30
N SER A 167 -6.21 -0.87 -16.15
CA SER A 167 -6.09 -1.84 -15.06
C SER A 167 -7.19 -1.70 -14.02
N HIS A 168 -7.99 -0.63 -14.07
CA HIS A 168 -9.00 -0.27 -13.07
C HIS A 168 -8.40 -0.13 -11.68
N ASP A 169 -7.31 0.64 -11.57
CA ASP A 169 -6.64 0.93 -10.31
C ASP A 169 -6.71 2.40 -9.95
N LEU A 170 -6.74 2.64 -8.64
CA LEU A 170 -6.54 3.94 -8.02
C LEU A 170 -5.13 4.01 -7.47
N TYR A 171 -4.40 5.04 -7.83
CA TYR A 171 -3.06 5.34 -7.37
C TYR A 171 -3.06 6.61 -6.54
N PHE A 172 -2.27 6.63 -5.47
CA PHE A 172 -2.09 7.78 -4.58
C PHE A 172 -0.62 7.98 -4.28
N LEU A 173 -0.22 9.24 -4.26
CA LEU A 173 1.06 9.70 -3.70
C LEU A 173 0.80 10.97 -2.92
N GLY A 174 1.26 11.02 -1.67
CA GLY A 174 1.20 12.20 -0.81
C GLY A 174 2.51 12.43 -0.06
N ILE A 175 2.89 13.70 0.09
CA ILE A 175 4.04 14.13 0.91
C ILE A 175 3.50 14.66 2.23
N LYS A 176 3.83 14.01 3.34
CA LYS A 176 3.35 14.39 4.69
C LYS A 176 3.81 15.79 5.08
N ASN A 177 2.89 16.56 5.69
CA ASN A 177 3.18 17.87 6.30
C ASN A 177 4.22 17.79 7.39
#